data_756dda35e86dc670288a361549c17cc4
#
_entry.id   756dda35e86dc670288a361549c17cc4
#
_cell.length_a   1.000
_cell.length_b   1.000
_cell.length_c   1.000
_cell.angle_alpha   90.00
_cell.angle_beta   90.00
_cell.angle_gamma   90.00
#
_symmetry.space_group_name_H-M   'P 1'
#
loop_
_entity.id
_entity.type
_entity.pdbx_description
1 polymer ?
#
loop_
_entity_poly.entity_id
_entity_poly.type
_entity_poly.pdbx_seq_one_letter_code
_entity_poly.pdbx_strand_id
1 'polypeptide(L)'
;QAVYEKYGSNPMAGCLPMAIQLPIIFALYRVIYNIPAYVPSVRVFFDNVASPLMGQPDYINKISELASGVGMAVDKVDYTVANKVVDMLYKLTPAGWDTLESLFPQISSTIAENASKIEQMNYFFGINLATPPFTGFNHITIAWIIPILAGLTQWISTKLISNLQQVDQDAPGASMMNSMMITMPLMSVFFCFSLPSAIGIYWVVQGAF
;
A
#
# COMPACT_ATOMS: atom_id res chain seq x y z
N GLN A 1 16.32 -33.67 13.19
CA GLN A 1 15.42 -34.20 12.14
C GLN A 1 14.72 -35.47 12.63
N ALA A 2 15.44 -36.49 13.10
CA ALA A 2 14.87 -37.76 13.54
C ALA A 2 13.79 -37.66 14.67
N VAL A 3 13.85 -36.63 15.52
CA VAL A 3 12.85 -36.38 16.57
C VAL A 3 11.57 -35.83 15.97
N TYR A 4 11.66 -34.94 14.98
CA TYR A 4 10.48 -34.38 14.32
C TYR A 4 9.74 -35.43 13.47
N GLU A 5 10.45 -36.31 12.80
CA GLU A 5 9.86 -37.43 12.05
C GLU A 5 9.10 -38.40 12.96
N LYS A 6 9.61 -38.62 14.18
CA LYS A 6 9.00 -39.53 15.16
C LYS A 6 7.68 -38.99 15.76
N TYR A 7 7.52 -37.66 15.82
CA TYR A 7 6.31 -37.01 16.39
C TYR A 7 5.41 -36.41 15.31
N GLY A 8 5.70 -36.61 14.01
CA GLY A 8 4.87 -36.15 12.91
C GLY A 8 4.70 -34.62 12.81
N SER A 9 5.50 -33.86 13.57
CA SER A 9 5.42 -32.41 13.58
C SER A 9 6.47 -31.83 12.62
N ASN A 10 6.03 -31.29 11.49
CA ASN A 10 6.91 -30.60 10.56
C ASN A 10 6.99 -29.10 10.94
N PRO A 11 8.12 -28.59 11.47
CA PRO A 11 8.26 -27.18 11.85
C PRO A 11 8.13 -26.25 10.63
N MET A 12 8.36 -26.76 9.42
CA MET A 12 8.19 -26.02 8.17
C MET A 12 6.71 -25.85 7.77
N ALA A 13 5.79 -26.66 8.30
CA ALA A 13 4.37 -26.54 7.96
C ALA A 13 3.77 -25.20 8.43
N GLY A 14 4.29 -24.64 9.54
CA GLY A 14 3.86 -23.32 10.06
C GLY A 14 4.35 -22.14 9.22
N CYS A 15 5.43 -22.26 8.47
CA CYS A 15 5.94 -21.16 7.63
C CYS A 15 5.44 -21.21 6.18
N LEU A 16 4.78 -22.30 5.75
CA LEU A 16 4.26 -22.44 4.39
C LEU A 16 3.25 -21.35 4.01
N PRO A 17 2.26 -20.98 4.86
CA PRO A 17 1.37 -19.86 4.58
C PRO A 17 2.13 -18.53 4.39
N MET A 18 3.18 -18.30 5.18
CA MET A 18 4.01 -17.10 5.05
C MET A 18 4.80 -17.10 3.73
N ALA A 19 5.31 -18.23 3.29
CA ALA A 19 6.03 -18.35 2.02
C ALA A 19 5.12 -18.09 0.81
N ILE A 20 3.84 -18.49 0.87
CA ILE A 20 2.82 -18.18 -0.16
C ILE A 20 2.40 -16.71 -0.07
N GLN A 21 2.31 -16.17 1.15
CA GLN A 21 1.85 -14.81 1.40
C GLN A 21 2.81 -13.73 0.86
N LEU A 22 4.12 -13.96 0.95
CA LEU A 22 5.11 -12.95 0.52
C LEU A 22 4.97 -12.55 -0.96
N PRO A 23 4.88 -13.47 -1.94
CA PRO A 23 4.64 -13.10 -3.34
C PRO A 23 3.35 -12.29 -3.53
N ILE A 24 2.29 -12.61 -2.80
CA ILE A 24 1.00 -11.90 -2.88
C ILE A 24 1.16 -10.46 -2.37
N ILE A 25 1.83 -10.26 -1.23
CA ILE A 25 2.09 -8.92 -0.68
C ILE A 25 2.95 -8.10 -1.66
N PHE A 26 4.01 -8.68 -2.24
CA PHE A 26 4.83 -7.98 -3.22
C PHE A 26 4.07 -7.61 -4.49
N ALA A 27 3.19 -8.50 -4.97
CA ALA A 27 2.33 -8.21 -6.11
C ALA A 27 1.34 -7.06 -5.79
N LEU A 28 0.65 -7.12 -4.65
CA LEU A 28 -0.24 -6.07 -4.18
C LEU A 28 0.48 -4.74 -4.00
N TYR A 29 1.66 -4.75 -3.36
CA TYR A 29 2.50 -3.57 -3.21
C TYR A 29 2.79 -2.94 -4.57
N ARG A 30 3.24 -3.75 -5.55
CA ARG A 30 3.58 -3.27 -6.88
C ARG A 30 2.36 -2.68 -7.62
N VAL A 31 1.19 -3.30 -7.49
CA VAL A 31 -0.06 -2.79 -8.09
C VAL A 31 -0.48 -1.49 -7.44
N ILE A 32 -0.52 -1.41 -6.11
CA ILE A 32 -1.00 -0.24 -5.37
C ILE A 32 -0.08 0.97 -5.58
N TYR A 33 1.23 0.77 -5.70
CA TYR A 33 2.17 1.87 -6.00
C TYR A 33 2.18 2.30 -7.47
N ASN A 34 1.47 1.58 -8.36
CA ASN A 34 1.40 1.88 -9.78
C ASN A 34 0.00 1.56 -10.36
N ILE A 35 -1.06 1.90 -9.64
CA ILE A 35 -2.45 1.60 -10.06
C ILE A 35 -2.71 1.98 -11.52
N PRO A 36 -2.30 3.15 -12.04
CA PRO A 36 -2.56 3.50 -13.44
C PRO A 36 -1.93 2.56 -14.46
N ALA A 37 -0.85 1.86 -14.09
CA ALA A 37 -0.20 0.90 -14.97
C ALA A 37 -0.97 -0.43 -15.11
N TYR A 38 -1.78 -0.78 -14.09
CA TYR A 38 -2.48 -2.07 -14.01
C TYR A 38 -3.99 -1.97 -14.18
N VAL A 39 -4.58 -0.78 -13.95
CA VAL A 39 -6.03 -0.56 -13.96
C VAL A 39 -6.39 0.46 -15.05
N PRO A 40 -6.76 0.02 -16.26
CA PRO A 40 -7.04 0.93 -17.38
C PRO A 40 -8.14 1.96 -17.11
N SER A 41 -9.17 1.58 -16.34
CA SER A 41 -10.27 2.49 -15.95
C SER A 41 -9.81 3.65 -15.07
N VAL A 42 -8.75 3.47 -14.28
CA VAL A 42 -8.13 4.53 -13.48
C VAL A 42 -7.16 5.34 -14.34
N ARG A 43 -6.41 4.66 -15.21
CA ARG A 43 -5.43 5.29 -16.10
C ARG A 43 -6.02 6.40 -16.96
N VAL A 44 -7.26 6.21 -17.45
CA VAL A 44 -7.95 7.20 -18.30
C VAL A 44 -7.95 8.60 -17.68
N PHE A 45 -8.14 8.73 -16.36
CA PHE A 45 -8.15 10.03 -15.68
C PHE A 45 -6.78 10.70 -15.69
N PHE A 46 -5.71 9.92 -15.60
CA PHE A 46 -4.34 10.44 -15.71
C PHE A 46 -3.97 10.79 -17.15
N ASP A 47 -4.36 9.96 -18.11
CA ASP A 47 -4.11 10.22 -19.54
C ASP A 47 -4.87 11.47 -20.02
N ASN A 48 -6.08 11.74 -19.50
CA ASN A 48 -6.85 12.96 -19.75
C ASN A 48 -6.12 14.23 -19.32
N VAL A 49 -5.25 14.14 -18.31
CA VAL A 49 -4.41 15.26 -17.86
C VAL A 49 -3.06 15.24 -18.60
N ALA A 50 -2.40 14.09 -18.67
CA ALA A 50 -1.07 13.96 -19.24
C ALA A 50 -1.01 14.37 -20.71
N SER A 51 -2.00 13.97 -21.52
CA SER A 51 -2.04 14.26 -22.95
C SER A 51 -2.07 15.77 -23.25
N PRO A 52 -3.02 16.57 -22.75
CA PRO A 52 -3.01 18.02 -22.97
C PRO A 52 -1.85 18.74 -22.27
N LEU A 53 -1.37 18.20 -21.12
CA LEU A 53 -0.23 18.72 -20.39
C LEU A 53 1.06 18.68 -21.24
N MET A 54 1.31 17.55 -21.89
CA MET A 54 2.47 17.37 -22.79
C MET A 54 2.43 18.27 -24.02
N GLY A 55 1.26 18.80 -24.37
CA GLY A 55 1.10 19.79 -25.42
C GLY A 55 1.39 21.23 -24.99
N GLN A 56 1.59 21.50 -23.69
CA GLN A 56 1.84 22.86 -23.21
C GLN A 56 3.29 23.28 -23.41
N PRO A 57 3.56 24.57 -23.70
CA PRO A 57 4.92 25.07 -23.77
C PRO A 57 5.62 24.93 -22.41
N ASP A 58 6.89 24.53 -22.46
CA ASP A 58 7.77 24.40 -21.29
C ASP A 58 7.27 23.42 -20.20
N TYR A 59 6.41 22.46 -20.58
CA TYR A 59 5.84 21.53 -19.61
C TYR A 59 6.90 20.68 -18.90
N ILE A 60 7.99 20.30 -19.59
CA ILE A 60 9.06 19.46 -19.03
C ILE A 60 9.69 20.12 -17.82
N ASN A 61 10.07 21.40 -17.92
CA ASN A 61 10.71 22.12 -16.81
C ASN A 61 9.75 22.28 -15.64
N LYS A 62 8.50 22.69 -15.91
CA LYS A 62 7.47 22.89 -14.89
C LYS A 62 7.14 21.59 -14.12
N ILE A 63 6.96 20.47 -14.82
CA ILE A 63 6.68 19.19 -14.15
C ILE A 63 7.91 18.61 -13.47
N SER A 64 9.13 18.91 -13.97
CA SER A 64 10.36 18.49 -13.30
C SER A 64 10.53 19.17 -11.95
N GLU A 65 10.22 20.45 -11.85
CA GLU A 65 10.22 21.18 -10.58
C GLU A 65 9.19 20.60 -9.61
N LEU A 66 7.96 20.36 -10.09
CA LEU A 66 6.90 19.73 -9.29
C LEU A 66 7.27 18.30 -8.84
N ALA A 67 7.87 17.51 -9.72
CA ALA A 67 8.33 16.15 -9.43
C ALA A 67 9.42 16.12 -8.35
N SER A 68 10.31 17.09 -8.35
CA SER A 68 11.32 17.27 -7.30
C SER A 68 10.65 17.48 -5.92
N GLY A 69 9.59 18.27 -5.89
CA GLY A 69 8.80 18.52 -4.68
C GLY A 69 8.13 17.27 -4.08
N VAL A 70 7.84 16.24 -4.90
CA VAL A 70 7.28 14.95 -4.43
C VAL A 70 8.32 13.84 -4.30
N GLY A 71 9.61 14.20 -4.28
CA GLY A 71 10.72 13.27 -4.03
C GLY A 71 11.06 12.35 -5.21
N MET A 72 10.69 12.71 -6.43
CA MET A 72 11.11 11.99 -7.63
C MET A 72 12.47 12.49 -8.11
N ALA A 73 13.35 11.57 -8.51
CA ALA A 73 14.66 11.90 -9.05
C ALA A 73 14.50 12.49 -10.47
N VAL A 74 14.50 13.80 -10.57
CA VAL A 74 14.26 14.55 -11.82
C VAL A 74 15.29 14.21 -12.89
N ASP A 75 16.56 14.09 -12.50
CA ASP A 75 17.69 13.87 -13.43
C ASP A 75 17.68 12.49 -14.12
N LYS A 76 16.81 11.59 -13.69
CA LYS A 76 16.75 10.19 -14.19
C LYS A 76 15.44 9.85 -14.87
N VAL A 77 14.51 10.78 -15.01
CA VAL A 77 13.18 10.53 -15.55
C VAL A 77 13.00 11.31 -16.85
N ASP A 78 12.73 10.57 -17.92
CA ASP A 78 12.41 11.16 -19.22
C ASP A 78 10.91 11.49 -19.29
N TYR A 79 10.55 12.73 -19.03
CA TYR A 79 9.17 13.22 -19.10
C TYR A 79 8.65 13.45 -20.52
N THR A 80 9.42 13.17 -21.57
CA THR A 80 8.89 13.07 -22.94
C THR A 80 8.04 11.81 -23.13
N VAL A 81 8.19 10.83 -22.24
CA VAL A 81 7.43 9.57 -22.22
C VAL A 81 6.16 9.73 -21.38
N ALA A 82 4.98 9.60 -22.01
CA ALA A 82 3.69 9.79 -21.36
C ALA A 82 3.52 8.96 -20.07
N ASN A 83 4.00 7.71 -20.05
CA ASN A 83 3.94 6.87 -18.84
C ASN A 83 4.68 7.49 -17.65
N LYS A 84 5.77 8.24 -17.89
CA LYS A 84 6.52 8.91 -16.82
C LYS A 84 5.79 10.14 -16.29
N VAL A 85 5.04 10.81 -17.15
CA VAL A 85 4.13 11.88 -16.72
C VAL A 85 3.01 11.30 -15.86
N VAL A 86 2.39 10.19 -16.27
CA VAL A 86 1.37 9.49 -15.48
C VAL A 86 1.92 9.02 -14.14
N ASP A 87 3.13 8.44 -14.09
CA ASP A 87 3.79 8.02 -12.85
C ASP A 87 4.02 9.20 -11.89
N MET A 88 4.33 10.38 -12.42
CA MET A 88 4.48 11.60 -11.64
C MET A 88 3.13 12.09 -11.12
N LEU A 89 2.13 12.20 -11.99
CA LEU A 89 0.78 12.63 -11.61
C LEU A 89 0.18 11.72 -10.52
N TYR A 90 0.42 10.42 -10.59
CA TYR A 90 -0.06 9.46 -9.59
C TYR A 90 0.52 9.69 -8.19
N LYS A 91 1.70 10.28 -8.09
CA LYS A 91 2.38 10.57 -6.82
C LYS A 91 2.03 11.94 -6.24
N LEU A 92 1.27 12.76 -6.97
CA LEU A 92 0.90 14.08 -6.48
C LEU A 92 0.00 13.98 -5.24
N THR A 93 0.33 14.80 -4.26
CA THR A 93 -0.56 15.12 -3.15
C THR A 93 -1.67 16.06 -3.60
N PRO A 94 -2.76 16.27 -2.82
CA PRO A 94 -3.76 17.30 -3.13
C PRO A 94 -3.13 18.67 -3.40
N ALA A 95 -2.20 19.12 -2.56
CA ALA A 95 -1.46 20.37 -2.79
C ALA A 95 -0.60 20.36 -4.06
N GLY A 96 -0.12 19.19 -4.48
CA GLY A 96 0.60 19.02 -5.76
C GLY A 96 -0.34 19.18 -6.94
N TRP A 97 -1.57 18.72 -6.85
CA TRP A 97 -2.61 18.95 -7.87
C TRP A 97 -3.00 20.42 -7.98
N ASP A 98 -3.15 21.13 -6.85
CA ASP A 98 -3.41 22.58 -6.84
C ASP A 98 -2.26 23.37 -7.48
N THR A 99 -1.01 22.94 -7.21
CA THR A 99 0.18 23.53 -7.82
C THR A 99 0.20 23.28 -9.33
N LEU A 100 -0.10 22.05 -9.78
CA LEU A 100 -0.18 21.72 -11.20
C LEU A 100 -1.23 22.56 -11.91
N GLU A 101 -2.39 22.75 -11.31
CA GLU A 101 -3.47 23.61 -11.85
C GLU A 101 -3.00 25.05 -12.03
N SER A 102 -2.30 25.60 -11.06
CA SER A 102 -1.76 26.97 -11.11
C SER A 102 -0.67 27.17 -12.17
N LEU A 103 0.15 26.13 -12.41
CA LEU A 103 1.22 26.14 -13.41
C LEU A 103 0.70 26.07 -14.84
N PHE A 104 -0.50 25.49 -15.05
CA PHE A 104 -1.10 25.26 -16.36
C PHE A 104 -2.53 25.81 -16.47
N PRO A 105 -2.73 27.13 -16.36
CA PRO A 105 -4.08 27.73 -16.33
C PRO A 105 -4.90 27.45 -17.60
N GLN A 106 -4.25 27.14 -18.73
CA GLN A 106 -4.94 26.85 -20.01
C GLN A 106 -5.72 25.53 -19.97
N ILE A 107 -5.33 24.59 -19.07
CA ILE A 107 -5.95 23.29 -18.90
C ILE A 107 -6.41 23.07 -17.45
N SER A 108 -6.51 24.13 -16.66
CA SER A 108 -6.85 24.04 -15.21
C SER A 108 -8.17 23.32 -14.97
N SER A 109 -9.19 23.58 -15.77
CA SER A 109 -10.49 22.90 -15.65
C SER A 109 -10.40 21.38 -15.86
N THR A 110 -9.58 20.94 -16.82
CA THR A 110 -9.33 19.52 -17.08
C THR A 110 -8.55 18.89 -15.94
N ILE A 111 -7.57 19.60 -15.38
CA ILE A 111 -6.78 19.14 -14.24
C ILE A 111 -7.70 18.98 -13.02
N ALA A 112 -8.47 20.02 -12.66
CA ALA A 112 -9.35 20.01 -11.50
C ALA A 112 -10.42 18.89 -11.58
N GLU A 113 -11.06 18.72 -12.74
CA GLU A 113 -12.06 17.67 -12.94
C GLU A 113 -11.49 16.28 -12.72
N ASN A 114 -10.34 15.98 -13.32
CA ASN A 114 -9.74 14.65 -13.20
C ASN A 114 -9.08 14.44 -11.83
N ALA A 115 -8.46 15.44 -11.23
CA ALA A 115 -7.94 15.39 -9.87
C ALA A 115 -9.04 15.05 -8.86
N SER A 116 -10.22 15.70 -8.97
CA SER A 116 -11.37 15.40 -8.11
C SER A 116 -11.86 13.95 -8.25
N LYS A 117 -11.90 13.41 -9.46
CA LYS A 117 -12.26 12.00 -9.71
C LYS A 117 -11.23 11.03 -9.13
N ILE A 118 -9.94 11.33 -9.28
CA ILE A 118 -8.83 10.55 -8.73
C ILE A 118 -8.90 10.56 -7.20
N GLU A 119 -9.14 11.72 -6.61
CA GLU A 119 -9.29 11.86 -5.16
C GLU A 119 -10.46 11.01 -4.65
N GLN A 120 -11.64 11.11 -5.28
CA GLN A 120 -12.81 10.30 -4.90
C GLN A 120 -12.54 8.79 -4.95
N MET A 121 -11.77 8.31 -5.93
CA MET A 121 -11.41 6.88 -6.03
C MET A 121 -10.43 6.44 -4.96
N ASN A 122 -9.57 7.33 -4.49
CA ASN A 122 -8.59 7.02 -3.45
C ASN A 122 -9.18 7.01 -2.04
N TYR A 123 -10.40 7.51 -1.86
CA TYR A 123 -11.04 7.59 -0.55
C TYR A 123 -12.09 6.50 -0.35
N PHE A 124 -11.97 5.77 0.73
CA PHE A 124 -12.94 4.78 1.20
C PHE A 124 -13.29 5.06 2.65
N PHE A 125 -14.55 5.38 2.93
CA PHE A 125 -15.01 5.83 4.27
C PHE A 125 -14.16 6.94 4.89
N GLY A 126 -13.72 7.91 4.09
CA GLY A 126 -12.88 9.03 4.54
C GLY A 126 -11.40 8.68 4.76
N ILE A 127 -10.99 7.46 4.43
CA ILE A 127 -9.60 7.01 4.51
C ILE A 127 -8.98 7.02 3.12
N ASN A 128 -7.84 7.70 2.97
CA ASN A 128 -7.07 7.63 1.74
C ASN A 128 -6.35 6.28 1.65
N LEU A 129 -6.74 5.49 0.65
CA LEU A 129 -6.21 4.13 0.45
C LEU A 129 -4.79 4.10 -0.11
N ALA A 130 -4.38 5.16 -0.81
CA ALA A 130 -3.07 5.25 -1.46
C ALA A 130 -1.94 5.66 -0.49
N THR A 131 -2.29 6.21 0.69
CA THR A 131 -1.32 6.68 1.67
C THR A 131 -1.20 5.76 2.88
N PRO A 132 0.00 5.69 3.51
CA PRO A 132 0.15 4.99 4.78
C PRO A 132 -0.65 5.69 5.89
N PRO A 133 -1.20 4.93 6.87
CA PRO A 133 -1.86 5.52 8.04
C PRO A 133 -0.92 6.39 8.88
N PHE A 134 0.36 6.03 8.94
CA PHE A 134 1.35 6.79 9.70
C PHE A 134 2.06 7.81 8.80
N THR A 135 1.75 9.07 9.00
CA THR A 135 2.40 10.23 8.35
C THR A 135 3.12 11.12 9.36
N GLY A 136 3.22 10.68 10.62
CA GLY A 136 3.84 11.38 11.73
C GLY A 136 2.97 11.37 12.98
N PHE A 137 3.58 11.49 14.16
CA PHE A 137 2.87 11.48 15.44
C PHE A 137 1.92 12.67 15.64
N ASN A 138 2.11 13.75 14.89
CA ASN A 138 1.25 14.93 14.95
C ASN A 138 0.01 14.84 14.05
N HIS A 139 -0.12 13.76 13.28
CA HIS A 139 -1.21 13.57 12.31
C HIS A 139 -1.92 12.23 12.54
N ILE A 140 -2.68 12.15 13.63
CA ILE A 140 -3.53 10.98 13.90
C ILE A 140 -4.80 11.13 13.06
N THR A 141 -5.00 10.20 12.11
CA THR A 141 -6.16 10.17 11.23
C THR A 141 -7.03 8.94 11.50
N ILE A 142 -8.24 8.92 10.97
CA ILE A 142 -9.13 7.75 11.05
C ILE A 142 -8.48 6.47 10.46
N ALA A 143 -7.49 6.62 9.57
CA ALA A 143 -6.75 5.50 8.99
C ALA A 143 -5.99 4.66 10.02
N TRP A 144 -5.72 5.20 11.22
CA TRP A 144 -5.07 4.45 12.31
C TRP A 144 -5.91 3.27 12.82
N ILE A 145 -7.23 3.28 12.53
CA ILE A 145 -8.09 2.14 12.86
C ILE A 145 -7.66 0.87 12.11
N ILE A 146 -7.09 0.99 10.90
CA ILE A 146 -6.71 -0.14 10.06
C ILE A 146 -5.61 -0.99 10.70
N PRO A 147 -4.45 -0.44 11.13
CA PRO A 147 -3.41 -1.21 11.83
C PRO A 147 -3.93 -1.89 13.11
N ILE A 148 -4.79 -1.19 13.84
CA ILE A 148 -5.40 -1.73 15.08
C ILE A 148 -6.29 -2.92 14.76
N LEU A 149 -7.16 -2.80 13.75
CA LEU A 149 -8.02 -3.90 13.32
C LEU A 149 -7.21 -5.06 12.75
N ALA A 150 -6.16 -4.79 11.96
CA ALA A 150 -5.28 -5.82 11.43
C ALA A 150 -4.60 -6.63 12.55
N GLY A 151 -4.06 -5.96 13.56
CA GLY A 151 -3.48 -6.61 14.73
C GLY A 151 -4.51 -7.43 15.52
N LEU A 152 -5.70 -6.89 15.71
CA LEU A 152 -6.78 -7.55 16.45
C LEU A 152 -7.28 -8.80 15.73
N THR A 153 -7.60 -8.69 14.43
CA THR A 153 -8.07 -9.84 13.64
C THR A 153 -6.99 -10.91 13.55
N GLN A 154 -5.73 -10.54 13.34
CA GLN A 154 -4.61 -11.47 13.33
C GLN A 154 -4.42 -12.17 14.68
N TRP A 155 -4.55 -11.44 15.79
CA TRP A 155 -4.44 -12.00 17.13
C TRP A 155 -5.58 -13.00 17.42
N ILE A 156 -6.82 -12.65 17.05
CA ILE A 156 -7.99 -13.54 17.22
C ILE A 156 -7.80 -14.82 16.40
N SER A 157 -7.44 -14.69 15.12
CA SER A 157 -7.18 -15.81 14.22
C SER A 157 -6.11 -16.75 14.78
N THR A 158 -4.98 -16.18 15.22
CA THR A 158 -3.88 -16.94 15.82
C THR A 158 -4.31 -17.67 17.09
N LYS A 159 -5.11 -17.03 17.94
CA LYS A 159 -5.68 -17.67 19.17
C LYS A 159 -6.61 -18.83 18.83
N LEU A 160 -7.49 -18.65 17.84
CA LEU A 160 -8.40 -19.71 17.40
C LEU A 160 -7.63 -20.92 16.85
N ILE A 161 -6.65 -20.70 15.99
CA ILE A 161 -5.80 -21.76 15.43
C ILE A 161 -5.04 -22.49 16.54
N SER A 162 -4.45 -21.77 17.47
CA SER A 162 -3.71 -22.32 18.61
C SER A 162 -4.59 -23.22 19.49
N ASN A 163 -5.83 -22.80 19.76
CA ASN A 163 -6.77 -23.60 20.54
C ASN A 163 -7.23 -24.88 19.83
N LEU A 164 -7.34 -24.83 18.49
CA LEU A 164 -7.71 -25.99 17.67
C LEU A 164 -6.58 -27.01 17.52
N GLN A 165 -5.34 -26.57 17.52
CA GLN A 165 -4.18 -27.43 17.29
C GLN A 165 -3.68 -28.16 18.56
N GLN A 166 -4.23 -27.88 19.77
CA GLN A 166 -3.82 -28.47 21.04
C GLN A 166 -2.30 -28.65 21.12
N VAL A 167 -1.56 -27.55 20.95
CA VAL A 167 -0.09 -27.60 20.96
C VAL A 167 0.37 -28.00 22.34
N ASP A 168 0.94 -29.19 22.43
CA ASP A 168 1.54 -29.70 23.67
C ASP A 168 2.67 -28.74 24.06
N GLN A 169 2.54 -28.05 25.18
CA GLN A 169 3.47 -26.99 25.60
C GLN A 169 4.90 -27.54 25.85
N ASP A 170 5.00 -28.82 26.07
CA ASP A 170 6.28 -29.53 26.26
C ASP A 170 6.88 -30.05 24.97
N ALA A 171 6.21 -29.88 23.82
CA ALA A 171 6.72 -30.33 22.53
C ALA A 171 7.94 -29.49 22.07
N PRO A 172 8.97 -30.14 21.46
CA PRO A 172 10.08 -29.40 20.86
C PRO A 172 9.56 -28.42 19.81
N GLY A 173 9.74 -27.13 20.04
CA GLY A 173 9.25 -26.06 19.14
C GLY A 173 8.03 -25.28 19.66
N ALA A 174 7.40 -25.68 20.78
CA ALA A 174 6.28 -24.95 21.38
C ALA A 174 6.67 -23.50 21.72
N SER A 175 7.87 -23.25 22.21
CA SER A 175 8.39 -21.90 22.49
C SER A 175 8.50 -21.04 21.24
N MET A 176 8.90 -21.61 20.12
CA MET A 176 8.99 -20.93 18.83
C MET A 176 7.59 -20.58 18.32
N MET A 177 6.63 -21.51 18.43
CA MET A 177 5.24 -21.29 18.04
C MET A 177 4.58 -20.22 18.91
N ASN A 178 4.84 -20.21 20.20
CA ASN A 178 4.34 -19.20 21.15
C ASN A 178 4.94 -17.81 20.85
N SER A 179 6.20 -17.74 20.50
CA SER A 179 6.84 -16.50 20.03
C SER A 179 6.21 -15.98 18.74
N MET A 180 5.93 -16.85 17.77
CA MET A 180 5.24 -16.47 16.52
C MET A 180 3.82 -15.94 16.78
N MET A 181 3.09 -16.49 17.75
CA MET A 181 1.74 -16.02 18.10
C MET A 181 1.69 -14.56 18.57
N ILE A 182 2.79 -14.05 19.13
CA ILE A 182 2.89 -12.65 19.55
C ILE A 182 3.53 -11.80 18.45
N THR A 183 4.58 -12.31 17.83
CA THR A 183 5.36 -11.56 16.85
C THR A 183 4.59 -11.27 15.57
N MET A 184 3.78 -12.22 15.08
CA MET A 184 3.00 -12.02 13.85
C MET A 184 1.98 -10.88 13.94
N PRO A 185 1.10 -10.79 14.97
CA PRO A 185 0.20 -9.65 15.11
C PRO A 185 0.93 -8.31 15.23
N LEU A 186 2.05 -8.27 15.96
CA LEU A 186 2.85 -7.05 16.10
C LEU A 186 3.49 -6.61 14.78
N MET A 187 4.02 -7.56 14.01
CA MET A 187 4.53 -7.28 12.67
C MET A 187 3.42 -6.78 11.73
N SER A 188 2.24 -7.39 11.79
CA SER A 188 1.09 -6.94 10.98
C SER A 188 0.72 -5.49 11.29
N VAL A 189 0.66 -5.11 12.56
CA VAL A 189 0.44 -3.71 12.99
C VAL A 189 1.52 -2.79 12.44
N PHE A 190 2.79 -3.15 12.60
CA PHE A 190 3.92 -2.35 12.14
C PHE A 190 3.89 -2.12 10.61
N PHE A 191 3.68 -3.18 9.83
CA PHE A 191 3.59 -3.07 8.38
C PHE A 191 2.36 -2.27 7.94
N CYS A 192 1.21 -2.45 8.60
CA CYS A 192 0.01 -1.69 8.29
C CYS A 192 0.16 -0.19 8.57
N PHE A 193 1.01 0.22 9.51
CA PHE A 193 1.33 1.63 9.71
C PHE A 193 2.22 2.21 8.62
N SER A 194 3.09 1.39 8.02
CA SER A 194 4.13 1.82 7.09
C SER A 194 3.72 1.68 5.61
N LEU A 195 2.71 0.87 5.32
CA LEU A 195 2.25 0.57 3.96
C LEU A 195 0.94 1.32 3.66
N PRO A 196 0.59 1.54 2.37
CA PRO A 196 -0.68 2.13 1.99
C PRO A 196 -1.88 1.45 2.67
N SER A 197 -2.85 2.25 3.09
CA SER A 197 -4.04 1.79 3.82
C SER A 197 -4.80 0.66 3.12
N ALA A 198 -4.76 0.61 1.79
CA ALA A 198 -5.34 -0.47 1.00
C ALA A 198 -4.74 -1.85 1.33
N ILE A 199 -3.42 -1.92 1.55
CA ILE A 199 -2.74 -3.18 1.96
C ILE A 199 -3.17 -3.56 3.38
N GLY A 200 -3.32 -2.57 4.26
CA GLY A 200 -3.80 -2.80 5.62
C GLY A 200 -5.22 -3.39 5.66
N ILE A 201 -6.13 -2.89 4.81
CA ILE A 201 -7.49 -3.45 4.67
C ILE A 201 -7.43 -4.90 4.21
N TYR A 202 -6.58 -5.22 3.22
CA TYR A 202 -6.36 -6.61 2.81
C TYR A 202 -5.94 -7.49 4.01
N TRP A 203 -5.05 -7.01 4.86
CA TRP A 203 -4.62 -7.74 6.06
C TRP A 203 -5.75 -7.94 7.08
N VAL A 204 -6.59 -6.93 7.28
CA VAL A 204 -7.77 -7.05 8.16
C VAL A 204 -8.70 -8.16 7.66
N VAL A 205 -9.00 -8.15 6.34
CA VAL A 205 -9.88 -9.16 5.72
C VAL A 205 -9.26 -10.55 5.84
N GLN A 206 -7.98 -10.69 5.50
CA GLN A 206 -7.27 -11.97 5.60
C GLN A 206 -7.22 -12.52 7.04
N GLY A 207 -7.05 -11.64 8.02
CA GLY A 207 -7.05 -12.06 9.43
C GLY A 207 -8.43 -12.41 9.99
N ALA A 208 -9.52 -12.05 9.28
CA ALA A 208 -10.89 -12.36 9.65
C ALA A 208 -11.38 -13.71 9.08
N PHE A 209 -10.72 -14.24 8.04
CA PHE A 209 -11.03 -15.51 7.36
C PHE A 209 -9.93 -16.55 7.58
#